data_868ba382392586a6facf4c300a1ac2b2
#
_entry.id   868ba382392586a6facf4c300a1ac2b2
#
_cell.length_a   1.000
_cell.length_b   1.000
_cell.length_c   1.000
_cell.angle_alpha   90.00
_cell.angle_beta   90.00
_cell.angle_gamma   90.00
#
_symmetry.space_group_name_H-M   'P 1'
#
loop_
_entity.id
_entity.type
_entity.pdbx_description
1 polymer ?
#
loop_
_entity_poly.entity_id
_entity_poly.type
_entity_poly.pdbx_seq_one_letter_code
_entity_poly.pdbx_strand_id
1 'polypeptide(L)'
;MIDYQNISLVCKASGPILKKLTFTIQEGEFFVLIGPSGSGKTTTLKLINRLIEQTDGDILFQDKSLKDYNLRDLRLETGYVLQQIALFPNMTVAENIALIPEMKGMDKTETLVKIRELLSKVGLDPGSYLNRLPKDLSGGERQRIGILRAIIANPKVLLMDEPFSALDPISKTQLQDLIKDLHEEYKMTTVFVTHDMDEAIKLADRICLMQDGQVVQLGTPDELRNQPANDFVKEFIKTRGGA
;
A
#
# COMPACT_ATOMS: atom_id res chain seq x y z
N MET A 1 8.55 11.86 -6.91
CA MET A 1 7.30 11.92 -6.11
C MET A 1 7.56 11.68 -4.62
N ILE A 2 8.17 10.54 -4.20
CA ILE A 2 8.62 10.31 -2.82
C ILE A 2 10.11 9.98 -2.86
N ASP A 3 10.93 10.72 -2.11
CA ASP A 3 12.38 10.55 -2.11
C ASP A 3 12.89 10.30 -0.69
N TYR A 4 13.54 9.15 -0.49
CA TYR A 4 14.16 8.74 0.77
C TYR A 4 15.63 9.12 0.76
N GLN A 5 16.05 10.00 1.65
CA GLN A 5 17.42 10.54 1.71
C GLN A 5 18.12 10.11 2.99
N ASN A 6 18.95 9.06 2.91
CA ASN A 6 19.75 8.52 4.01
C ASN A 6 18.94 8.19 5.27
N ILE A 7 17.75 7.64 5.11
CA ILE A 7 16.82 7.37 6.21
C ILE A 7 17.37 6.30 7.14
N SER A 8 17.48 6.65 8.41
CA SER A 8 17.79 5.72 9.49
C SER A 8 16.71 5.77 10.55
N LEU A 9 16.42 4.60 11.13
CA LEU A 9 15.51 4.47 12.27
C LEU A 9 16.12 3.54 13.31
N VAL A 10 16.28 4.05 14.51
CA VAL A 10 16.79 3.31 15.67
C VAL A 10 15.70 3.25 16.74
N CYS A 11 15.33 2.05 17.13
CA CYS A 11 14.43 1.81 18.26
C CYS A 11 15.27 1.62 19.54
N LYS A 12 14.89 2.30 20.62
CA LYS A 12 15.61 2.21 21.91
C LYS A 12 15.68 0.78 22.47
N ALA A 13 14.67 -0.04 22.19
CA ALA A 13 14.56 -1.40 22.72
C ALA A 13 15.21 -2.47 21.81
N SER A 14 15.14 -2.30 20.49
CA SER A 14 15.55 -3.33 19.51
C SER A 14 16.74 -2.93 18.63
N GLY A 15 17.29 -1.71 18.80
CA GLY A 15 18.41 -1.22 18.01
C GLY A 15 17.99 -0.71 16.63
N PRO A 16 18.93 -0.70 15.63
CA PRO A 16 18.69 -0.15 14.32
C PRO A 16 17.71 -1.01 13.50
N ILE A 17 16.62 -0.39 13.05
CA ILE A 17 15.58 -1.00 12.20
C ILE A 17 15.82 -0.66 10.72
N LEU A 18 16.15 0.60 10.42
CA LEU A 18 16.48 1.07 9.07
C LEU A 18 17.85 1.72 9.08
N LYS A 19 18.64 1.47 8.02
CA LYS A 19 20.05 1.84 7.95
C LYS A 19 20.34 2.57 6.64
N LYS A 20 20.28 3.91 6.64
CA LYS A 20 20.62 4.80 5.53
C LYS A 20 19.90 4.45 4.22
N LEU A 21 18.57 4.23 4.27
CA LEU A 21 17.78 3.98 3.06
C LEU A 21 17.82 5.20 2.17
N THR A 22 18.16 4.99 0.88
CA THR A 22 18.14 6.02 -0.16
C THR A 22 17.57 5.42 -1.43
N PHE A 23 16.40 5.89 -1.84
CA PHE A 23 15.73 5.53 -3.09
C PHE A 23 14.59 6.51 -3.37
N THR A 24 14.15 6.55 -4.62
CA THR A 24 13.05 7.42 -5.07
C THR A 24 11.92 6.57 -5.65
N ILE A 25 10.68 6.92 -5.33
CA ILE A 25 9.45 6.39 -5.92
C ILE A 25 8.91 7.45 -6.87
N GLN A 26 8.68 7.07 -8.14
CA GLN A 26 8.19 7.99 -9.17
C GLN A 26 6.68 8.23 -9.03
N GLU A 27 6.19 9.31 -9.63
CA GLU A 27 4.75 9.58 -9.69
C GLU A 27 4.05 8.56 -10.61
N GLY A 28 2.91 8.04 -10.16
CA GLY A 28 2.14 7.02 -10.89
C GLY A 28 2.76 5.63 -10.92
N GLU A 29 3.88 5.42 -10.20
CA GLU A 29 4.57 4.13 -10.14
C GLU A 29 3.88 3.15 -9.20
N PHE A 30 3.81 1.87 -9.60
CA PHE A 30 3.50 0.75 -8.70
C PHE A 30 4.82 0.21 -8.11
N PHE A 31 5.17 0.71 -6.94
CA PHE A 31 6.43 0.40 -6.26
C PHE A 31 6.24 -0.66 -5.19
N VAL A 32 6.99 -1.76 -5.26
CA VAL A 32 6.86 -2.87 -4.32
C VAL A 32 8.07 -2.95 -3.40
N LEU A 33 7.80 -2.95 -2.09
CA LEU A 33 8.78 -3.28 -1.04
C LEU A 33 8.66 -4.77 -0.71
N ILE A 34 9.72 -5.54 -0.94
CA ILE A 34 9.75 -6.98 -0.69
C ILE A 34 10.97 -7.36 0.15
N GLY A 35 10.90 -8.50 0.83
CA GLY A 35 12.02 -9.03 1.62
C GLY A 35 11.55 -9.92 2.76
N PRO A 36 12.46 -10.54 3.51
CA PRO A 36 12.15 -11.38 4.67
C PRO A 36 11.36 -10.65 5.75
N SER A 37 10.73 -11.39 6.65
CA SER A 37 10.12 -10.82 7.85
C SER A 37 11.20 -10.07 8.67
N GLY A 38 10.85 -8.90 9.19
CA GLY A 38 11.78 -8.06 9.95
C GLY A 38 12.76 -7.23 9.12
N SER A 39 12.72 -7.26 7.77
CA SER A 39 13.61 -6.46 6.93
C SER A 39 13.32 -4.95 6.91
N GLY A 40 12.24 -4.50 7.56
CA GLY A 40 11.90 -3.07 7.69
C GLY A 40 10.85 -2.55 6.70
N LYS A 41 10.23 -3.38 5.86
CA LYS A 41 9.24 -2.99 4.83
C LYS A 41 8.07 -2.17 5.37
N THR A 42 7.30 -2.75 6.29
CA THR A 42 6.16 -2.06 6.95
C THR A 42 6.60 -0.79 7.68
N THR A 43 7.79 -0.80 8.26
CA THR A 43 8.40 0.36 8.90
C THR A 43 8.67 1.46 7.86
N THR A 44 9.28 1.12 6.74
CA THR A 44 9.51 2.02 5.60
C THR A 44 8.19 2.59 5.09
N LEU A 45 7.16 1.76 4.88
CA LEU A 45 5.84 2.21 4.47
C LEU A 45 5.23 3.23 5.44
N LYS A 46 5.32 2.97 6.75
CA LYS A 46 4.74 3.82 7.82
C LYS A 46 5.40 5.20 7.95
N LEU A 47 6.60 5.37 7.45
CA LEU A 47 7.26 6.68 7.41
C LEU A 47 6.57 7.65 6.43
N ILE A 48 6.01 7.16 5.31
CA ILE A 48 5.41 8.01 4.27
C ILE A 48 4.24 8.83 4.80
N ASN A 49 3.37 8.24 5.65
CA ASN A 49 2.23 8.93 6.24
C ASN A 49 2.50 9.39 7.69
N ARG A 50 3.78 9.38 8.10
CA ARG A 50 4.23 9.79 9.43
C ARG A 50 3.45 9.13 10.57
N LEU A 51 3.18 7.82 10.44
CA LEU A 51 2.76 7.00 11.59
C LEU A 51 3.91 6.72 12.55
N ILE A 52 5.13 6.72 12.03
CA ILE A 52 6.40 6.70 12.76
C ILE A 52 7.32 7.76 12.14
N GLU A 53 8.30 8.22 12.90
CA GLU A 53 9.28 9.20 12.44
C GLU A 53 10.68 8.57 12.43
N GLN A 54 11.48 8.93 11.43
CA GLN A 54 12.88 8.52 11.32
C GLN A 54 13.74 9.20 12.38
N THR A 55 14.86 8.56 12.75
CA THR A 55 15.85 9.14 13.66
C THR A 55 16.87 10.02 12.93
N ASP A 56 17.11 9.76 11.65
CA ASP A 56 18.05 10.52 10.82
C ASP A 56 17.62 10.48 9.35
N GLY A 57 18.07 11.45 8.56
CA GLY A 57 17.71 11.63 7.16
C GLY A 57 16.41 12.41 6.96
N ASP A 58 16.00 12.54 5.71
CA ASP A 58 14.75 13.22 5.34
C ASP A 58 13.99 12.46 4.24
N ILE A 59 12.66 12.59 4.26
CA ILE A 59 11.79 12.07 3.21
C ILE A 59 11.09 13.25 2.57
N LEU A 60 11.28 13.39 1.26
CA LEU A 60 10.58 14.39 0.48
C LEU A 60 9.33 13.77 -0.15
N PHE A 61 8.25 14.51 -0.14
CA PHE A 61 7.01 14.22 -0.84
C PHE A 61 6.69 15.41 -1.74
N GLN A 62 6.68 15.19 -3.06
CA GLN A 62 6.55 16.28 -4.04
C GLN A 62 7.56 17.42 -3.77
N ASP A 63 8.84 17.08 -3.62
CA ASP A 63 9.99 17.96 -3.38
C ASP A 63 9.94 18.80 -2.09
N LYS A 64 9.00 18.51 -1.19
CA LYS A 64 8.88 19.14 0.11
C LYS A 64 9.08 18.11 1.22
N SER A 65 9.85 18.46 2.27
CA SER A 65 10.05 17.56 3.42
C SER A 65 8.73 17.17 4.06
N LEU A 66 8.55 15.88 4.36
CA LEU A 66 7.36 15.39 5.07
C LEU A 66 7.16 16.09 6.41
N LYS A 67 8.22 16.55 7.06
CA LYS A 67 8.17 17.28 8.34
C LYS A 67 7.42 18.61 8.24
N ASP A 68 7.43 19.22 7.05
CA ASP A 68 6.82 20.53 6.78
C ASP A 68 5.34 20.43 6.37
N TYR A 69 4.81 19.22 6.19
CA TYR A 69 3.39 19.01 5.93
C TYR A 69 2.56 19.07 7.20
N ASN A 70 1.36 19.67 7.10
CA ASN A 70 0.33 19.45 8.10
C ASN A 70 -0.02 17.95 8.11
N LEU A 71 0.01 17.33 9.28
CA LEU A 71 -0.14 15.89 9.42
C LEU A 71 -1.53 15.38 8.96
N ARG A 72 -2.58 16.18 9.22
CA ARG A 72 -3.94 15.86 8.77
C ARG A 72 -4.03 15.87 7.24
N ASP A 73 -3.52 16.92 6.62
CA ASP A 73 -3.58 17.09 5.17
C ASP A 73 -2.78 15.99 4.45
N LEU A 74 -1.57 15.67 4.93
CA LEU A 74 -0.77 14.57 4.42
C LEU A 74 -1.54 13.24 4.46
N ARG A 75 -2.20 12.95 5.57
CA ARG A 75 -2.96 11.70 5.75
C ARG A 75 -4.25 11.66 4.93
N LEU A 76 -4.89 12.80 4.68
CA LEU A 76 -6.05 12.88 3.78
C LEU A 76 -5.69 12.71 2.31
N GLU A 77 -4.44 13.04 1.92
CA GLU A 77 -3.91 12.82 0.56
C GLU A 77 -3.29 11.42 0.38
N THR A 78 -3.29 10.60 1.45
CA THR A 78 -2.69 9.26 1.45
C THR A 78 -3.76 8.21 1.76
N GLY A 79 -4.04 7.32 0.82
CA GLY A 79 -4.84 6.12 1.07
C GLY A 79 -4.00 5.07 1.80
N TYR A 80 -4.58 4.36 2.77
CA TYR A 80 -3.86 3.30 3.48
C TYR A 80 -4.72 2.05 3.65
N VAL A 81 -4.25 0.95 3.08
CA VAL A 81 -4.83 -0.39 3.24
C VAL A 81 -3.95 -1.16 4.21
N LEU A 82 -4.48 -1.46 5.38
CA LEU A 82 -3.79 -2.18 6.45
C LEU A 82 -3.83 -3.70 6.22
N GLN A 83 -2.82 -4.41 6.69
CA GLN A 83 -2.77 -5.87 6.70
C GLN A 83 -4.01 -6.48 7.38
N GLN A 84 -4.39 -5.97 8.56
CA GLN A 84 -5.66 -6.29 9.17
C GLN A 84 -6.70 -5.26 8.77
N ILE A 85 -7.77 -5.72 8.15
CA ILE A 85 -8.85 -4.85 7.65
C ILE A 85 -9.53 -4.15 8.82
N ALA A 86 -9.22 -2.89 9.01
CA ALA A 86 -9.77 -2.07 10.08
C ALA A 86 -11.02 -1.30 9.60
N LEU A 87 -12.10 -2.01 9.20
CA LEU A 87 -13.41 -1.38 9.02
C LEU A 87 -14.00 -1.04 10.39
N PHE A 88 -14.68 0.09 10.47
CA PHE A 88 -15.41 0.46 11.68
C PHE A 88 -16.61 -0.45 11.85
N PRO A 89 -16.68 -1.28 12.91
CA PRO A 89 -17.65 -2.35 13.04
C PRO A 89 -19.09 -1.87 13.18
N ASN A 90 -19.29 -0.64 13.66
CA ASN A 90 -20.58 -0.02 13.88
C ASN A 90 -21.04 0.90 12.73
N MET A 91 -20.26 0.97 11.66
CA MET A 91 -20.57 1.72 10.45
C MET A 91 -20.92 0.77 9.32
N THR A 92 -21.89 1.12 8.51
CA THR A 92 -22.25 0.42 7.28
C THR A 92 -21.11 0.46 6.26
N VAL A 93 -21.21 -0.30 5.18
CA VAL A 93 -20.30 -0.25 4.03
C VAL A 93 -20.23 1.16 3.47
N ALA A 94 -21.38 1.80 3.24
CA ALA A 94 -21.44 3.17 2.73
C ALA A 94 -20.73 4.16 3.64
N GLU A 95 -20.99 4.11 4.94
CA GLU A 95 -20.37 4.99 5.94
C GLU A 95 -18.85 4.74 6.06
N ASN A 96 -18.40 3.48 6.04
CA ASN A 96 -16.98 3.16 6.03
C ASN A 96 -16.26 3.76 4.81
N ILE A 97 -16.85 3.67 3.61
CA ILE A 97 -16.26 4.21 2.39
C ILE A 97 -16.33 5.75 2.38
N ALA A 98 -17.42 6.35 2.86
CA ALA A 98 -17.63 7.79 2.89
C ALA A 98 -16.73 8.55 3.87
N LEU A 99 -16.04 7.88 4.77
CA LEU A 99 -15.31 8.49 5.88
C LEU A 99 -14.30 9.57 5.43
N ILE A 100 -13.44 9.25 4.46
CA ILE A 100 -12.43 10.22 3.97
C ILE A 100 -13.08 11.35 3.16
N PRO A 101 -14.02 11.09 2.22
CA PRO A 101 -14.80 12.14 1.59
C PRO A 101 -15.45 13.11 2.59
N GLU A 102 -16.09 12.62 3.65
CA GLU A 102 -16.71 13.46 4.68
C GLU A 102 -15.65 14.33 5.41
N MET A 103 -14.50 13.76 5.76
CA MET A 103 -13.40 14.49 6.38
C MET A 103 -12.81 15.59 5.47
N LYS A 104 -12.89 15.41 4.14
CA LYS A 104 -12.49 16.38 3.12
C LYS A 104 -13.60 17.39 2.80
N GLY A 105 -14.82 17.23 3.34
CA GLY A 105 -15.96 18.09 3.06
C GLY A 105 -16.55 17.93 1.66
N MET A 106 -16.38 16.75 1.04
CA MET A 106 -16.95 16.44 -0.28
C MET A 106 -18.48 16.36 -0.22
N ASP A 107 -19.15 16.66 -1.35
CA ASP A 107 -20.59 16.55 -1.44
C ASP A 107 -21.09 15.13 -1.19
N LYS A 108 -22.11 14.98 -0.34
CA LYS A 108 -22.63 13.67 0.08
C LYS A 108 -23.32 12.92 -1.06
N THR A 109 -23.99 13.65 -1.95
CA THR A 109 -24.73 13.05 -3.07
C THR A 109 -23.75 12.50 -4.10
N GLU A 110 -22.74 13.30 -4.47
CA GLU A 110 -21.67 12.89 -5.38
C GLU A 110 -20.86 11.73 -4.79
N THR A 111 -20.56 11.79 -3.49
CA THR A 111 -19.88 10.71 -2.78
C THR A 111 -20.68 9.39 -2.85
N LEU A 112 -22.00 9.44 -2.63
CA LEU A 112 -22.84 8.24 -2.70
C LEU A 112 -22.89 7.65 -4.12
N VAL A 113 -22.96 8.49 -5.16
CA VAL A 113 -22.89 8.05 -6.56
C VAL A 113 -21.57 7.30 -6.79
N LYS A 114 -20.45 7.91 -6.40
CA LYS A 114 -19.11 7.30 -6.54
C LYS A 114 -18.97 6.00 -5.74
N ILE A 115 -19.54 5.90 -4.53
CA ILE A 115 -19.57 4.65 -3.75
C ILE A 115 -20.28 3.55 -4.54
N ARG A 116 -21.43 3.83 -5.15
CA ARG A 116 -22.19 2.85 -5.95
C ARG A 116 -21.38 2.36 -7.16
N GLU A 117 -20.75 3.27 -7.87
CA GLU A 117 -19.88 2.93 -9.01
C GLU A 117 -18.72 2.03 -8.59
N LEU A 118 -18.02 2.41 -7.51
CA LEU A 118 -16.88 1.64 -6.99
C LEU A 118 -17.30 0.26 -6.47
N LEU A 119 -18.44 0.14 -5.77
CA LEU A 119 -18.96 -1.16 -5.34
C LEU A 119 -19.24 -2.07 -6.54
N SER A 120 -19.86 -1.53 -7.59
CA SER A 120 -20.12 -2.30 -8.83
C SER A 120 -18.82 -2.76 -9.48
N LYS A 121 -17.79 -1.91 -9.54
CA LYS A 121 -16.47 -2.25 -10.10
C LYS A 121 -15.79 -3.42 -9.37
N VAL A 122 -15.96 -3.50 -8.05
CA VAL A 122 -15.38 -4.60 -7.27
C VAL A 122 -16.30 -5.83 -7.17
N GLY A 123 -17.37 -5.87 -7.97
CA GLY A 123 -18.31 -7.00 -8.03
C GLY A 123 -19.24 -7.11 -6.82
N LEU A 124 -19.50 -6.00 -6.12
CA LEU A 124 -20.42 -5.91 -5.00
C LEU A 124 -21.65 -5.10 -5.41
N ASP A 125 -22.82 -5.74 -5.47
CA ASP A 125 -24.05 -5.05 -5.84
C ASP A 125 -24.42 -3.93 -4.84
N PRO A 126 -24.46 -2.66 -5.26
CA PRO A 126 -24.75 -1.56 -4.34
C PRO A 126 -26.08 -1.69 -3.61
N GLY A 127 -27.11 -2.24 -4.28
CA GLY A 127 -28.43 -2.42 -3.67
C GLY A 127 -28.41 -3.31 -2.45
N SER A 128 -27.53 -4.32 -2.48
CA SER A 128 -27.42 -5.34 -1.41
C SER A 128 -26.36 -4.97 -0.37
N TYR A 129 -25.34 -4.20 -0.71
CA TYR A 129 -24.14 -4.03 0.14
C TYR A 129 -24.08 -2.71 0.91
N LEU A 130 -24.65 -1.61 0.40
CA LEU A 130 -24.50 -0.26 1.01
C LEU A 130 -24.80 -0.23 2.51
N ASN A 131 -25.85 -0.93 2.94
CA ASN A 131 -26.34 -0.90 4.33
C ASN A 131 -25.83 -2.08 5.19
N ARG A 132 -25.00 -2.99 4.66
CA ARG A 132 -24.42 -4.07 5.44
C ARG A 132 -23.40 -3.56 6.43
N LEU A 133 -23.29 -4.26 7.56
CA LEU A 133 -22.23 -4.05 8.55
C LEU A 133 -21.04 -4.96 8.24
N PRO A 134 -19.81 -4.63 8.68
CA PRO A 134 -18.62 -5.45 8.46
C PRO A 134 -18.75 -6.90 8.95
N LYS A 135 -19.53 -7.16 9.98
CA LYS A 135 -19.80 -8.53 10.50
C LYS A 135 -20.54 -9.43 9.51
N ASP A 136 -21.31 -8.83 8.58
CA ASP A 136 -22.13 -9.52 7.58
C ASP A 136 -21.37 -9.79 6.28
N LEU A 137 -20.05 -9.52 6.25
CA LEU A 137 -19.16 -9.61 5.10
C LEU A 137 -18.15 -10.73 5.27
N SER A 138 -17.81 -11.40 4.16
CA SER A 138 -16.66 -12.30 4.09
C SER A 138 -15.33 -11.54 4.22
N GLY A 139 -14.21 -12.25 4.43
CA GLY A 139 -12.88 -11.66 4.48
C GLY A 139 -12.51 -10.89 3.21
N GLY A 140 -12.76 -11.48 2.03
CA GLY A 140 -12.50 -10.87 0.74
C GLY A 140 -13.36 -9.63 0.46
N GLU A 141 -14.65 -9.67 0.84
CA GLU A 141 -15.54 -8.50 0.71
C GLU A 141 -15.07 -7.35 1.61
N ARG A 142 -14.71 -7.63 2.87
CA ARG A 142 -14.12 -6.61 3.76
C ARG A 142 -12.87 -5.99 3.15
N GLN A 143 -11.99 -6.82 2.52
CA GLN A 143 -10.78 -6.34 1.87
C GLN A 143 -11.10 -5.38 0.73
N ARG A 144 -12.02 -5.75 -0.17
CA ARG A 144 -12.47 -4.87 -1.27
C ARG A 144 -12.99 -3.54 -0.72
N ILE A 145 -13.84 -3.56 0.30
CA ILE A 145 -14.37 -2.33 0.91
C ILE A 145 -13.26 -1.49 1.56
N GLY A 146 -12.27 -2.11 2.22
CA GLY A 146 -11.10 -1.42 2.75
C GLY A 146 -10.29 -0.69 1.68
N ILE A 147 -10.13 -1.31 0.50
CA ILE A 147 -9.49 -0.68 -0.66
C ILE A 147 -10.34 0.49 -1.18
N LEU A 148 -11.66 0.30 -1.35
CA LEU A 148 -12.54 1.38 -1.80
C LEU A 148 -12.51 2.58 -0.87
N ARG A 149 -12.49 2.36 0.45
CA ARG A 149 -12.33 3.42 1.45
C ARG A 149 -11.00 4.18 1.28
N ALA A 150 -9.93 3.48 0.92
CA ALA A 150 -8.63 4.09 0.74
C ALA A 150 -8.53 4.94 -0.54
N ILE A 151 -9.25 4.57 -1.62
CA ILE A 151 -9.11 5.22 -2.94
C ILE A 151 -10.21 6.22 -3.29
N ILE A 152 -11.38 6.18 -2.65
CA ILE A 152 -12.55 6.97 -3.05
C ILE A 152 -12.31 8.48 -3.12
N ALA A 153 -11.45 8.99 -2.25
CA ALA A 153 -11.10 10.41 -2.19
C ALA A 153 -9.95 10.80 -3.14
N ASN A 154 -9.60 9.93 -4.10
CA ASN A 154 -8.50 10.09 -5.06
C ASN A 154 -7.19 10.51 -4.38
N PRO A 155 -6.61 9.64 -3.52
CA PRO A 155 -5.35 9.95 -2.87
C PRO A 155 -4.22 10.05 -3.88
N LYS A 156 -3.22 10.89 -3.60
CA LYS A 156 -2.00 10.97 -4.42
C LYS A 156 -1.13 9.72 -4.27
N VAL A 157 -1.16 9.13 -3.09
CA VAL A 157 -0.40 7.91 -2.76
C VAL A 157 -1.31 6.89 -2.12
N LEU A 158 -1.22 5.65 -2.58
CA LEU A 158 -1.88 4.50 -1.98
C LEU A 158 -0.83 3.61 -1.32
N LEU A 159 -0.92 3.44 -0.02
CA LEU A 159 -0.08 2.55 0.78
C LEU A 159 -0.81 1.26 1.06
N MET A 160 -0.18 0.12 0.80
CA MET A 160 -0.73 -1.20 1.06
C MET A 160 0.26 -2.07 1.84
N ASP A 161 -0.14 -2.52 3.03
CA ASP A 161 0.69 -3.37 3.89
C ASP A 161 0.16 -4.80 3.89
N GLU A 162 0.77 -5.69 3.11
CA GLU A 162 0.42 -7.11 2.93
C GLU A 162 -1.09 -7.37 2.74
N PRO A 163 -1.78 -6.71 1.79
CA PRO A 163 -3.23 -6.72 1.69
C PRO A 163 -3.83 -8.09 1.32
N PHE A 164 -3.02 -9.05 0.87
CA PHE A 164 -3.49 -10.36 0.42
C PHE A 164 -3.20 -11.51 1.39
N SER A 165 -2.53 -11.24 2.52
CA SER A 165 -1.98 -12.26 3.42
C SER A 165 -3.02 -13.21 4.04
N ALA A 166 -4.28 -12.78 4.12
CA ALA A 166 -5.37 -13.55 4.73
C ALA A 166 -6.38 -14.10 3.72
N LEU A 167 -6.07 -14.09 2.41
CA LEU A 167 -6.99 -14.50 1.36
C LEU A 167 -6.66 -15.90 0.82
N ASP A 168 -7.69 -16.62 0.39
CA ASP A 168 -7.53 -17.83 -0.41
C ASP A 168 -6.97 -17.51 -1.81
N PRO A 169 -6.38 -18.48 -2.52
CA PRO A 169 -5.70 -18.23 -3.81
C PRO A 169 -6.60 -17.60 -4.88
N ILE A 170 -7.88 -17.98 -4.94
CA ILE A 170 -8.82 -17.46 -5.94
C ILE A 170 -9.14 -15.99 -5.67
N SER A 171 -9.53 -15.69 -4.42
CA SER A 171 -9.80 -14.33 -3.97
C SER A 171 -8.56 -13.42 -4.11
N LYS A 172 -7.37 -13.97 -3.83
CA LYS A 172 -6.09 -13.28 -3.99
C LYS A 172 -5.87 -12.84 -5.44
N THR A 173 -6.01 -13.76 -6.40
CA THR A 173 -5.81 -13.46 -7.83
C THR A 173 -6.79 -12.38 -8.30
N GLN A 174 -8.08 -12.53 -7.98
CA GLN A 174 -9.11 -11.55 -8.34
C GLN A 174 -8.82 -10.16 -7.77
N LEU A 175 -8.31 -10.09 -6.53
CA LEU A 175 -8.01 -8.82 -5.90
C LEU A 175 -6.74 -8.16 -6.44
N GLN A 176 -5.75 -8.95 -6.84
CA GLN A 176 -4.56 -8.47 -7.56
C GLN A 176 -4.93 -7.81 -8.89
N ASP A 177 -5.76 -8.49 -9.69
CA ASP A 177 -6.23 -7.96 -10.97
C ASP A 177 -7.01 -6.65 -10.76
N LEU A 178 -7.93 -6.65 -9.80
CA LEU A 178 -8.68 -5.44 -9.42
C LEU A 178 -7.77 -4.26 -9.02
N ILE A 179 -6.74 -4.51 -8.19
CA ILE A 179 -5.82 -3.44 -7.75
C ILE A 179 -5.02 -2.91 -8.93
N LYS A 180 -4.61 -3.79 -9.85
CA LYS A 180 -3.91 -3.38 -11.07
C LYS A 180 -4.79 -2.49 -11.94
N ASP A 181 -6.04 -2.90 -12.19
CA ASP A 181 -7.01 -2.12 -12.97
C ASP A 181 -7.27 -0.75 -12.33
N LEU A 182 -7.46 -0.71 -11.01
CA LEU A 182 -7.65 0.54 -10.27
C LEU A 182 -6.41 1.45 -10.32
N HIS A 183 -5.21 0.88 -10.21
CA HIS A 183 -3.97 1.64 -10.33
C HIS A 183 -3.82 2.26 -11.73
N GLU A 184 -4.08 1.48 -12.79
CA GLU A 184 -4.02 1.94 -14.18
C GLU A 184 -5.07 3.02 -14.47
N GLU A 185 -6.29 2.89 -13.91
CA GLU A 185 -7.37 3.84 -14.12
C GLU A 185 -7.12 5.18 -13.38
N TYR A 186 -6.73 5.10 -12.10
CA TYR A 186 -6.60 6.29 -11.24
C TYR A 186 -5.21 6.93 -11.31
N LYS A 187 -4.22 6.27 -11.90
CA LYS A 187 -2.82 6.74 -12.04
C LYS A 187 -2.19 7.20 -10.72
N MET A 188 -2.61 6.61 -9.60
CA MET A 188 -2.07 6.94 -8.28
C MET A 188 -0.71 6.28 -8.06
N THR A 189 0.17 6.92 -7.30
CA THR A 189 1.42 6.29 -6.87
C THR A 189 1.11 5.24 -5.82
N THR A 190 1.44 3.97 -6.08
CA THR A 190 1.15 2.86 -5.17
C THR A 190 2.43 2.34 -4.53
N VAL A 191 2.46 2.27 -3.20
CA VAL A 191 3.55 1.63 -2.44
C VAL A 191 3.00 0.39 -1.76
N PHE A 192 3.46 -0.76 -2.19
CA PHE A 192 2.92 -2.05 -1.82
C PHE A 192 3.96 -2.88 -1.08
N VAL A 193 3.61 -3.40 0.08
CA VAL A 193 4.45 -4.32 0.87
C VAL A 193 3.95 -5.74 0.71
N THR A 194 4.85 -6.64 0.38
CA THR A 194 4.57 -8.09 0.36
C THR A 194 5.82 -8.89 0.76
N HIS A 195 5.62 -10.16 1.05
CA HIS A 195 6.68 -11.16 1.17
C HIS A 195 6.61 -12.20 0.03
N ASP A 196 5.66 -12.04 -0.90
CA ASP A 196 5.39 -12.93 -2.02
C ASP A 196 5.97 -12.35 -3.32
N MET A 197 6.91 -13.08 -3.94
CA MET A 197 7.59 -12.63 -5.15
C MET A 197 6.66 -12.63 -6.37
N ASP A 198 5.70 -13.57 -6.43
CA ASP A 198 4.75 -13.64 -7.56
C ASP A 198 3.84 -12.40 -7.56
N GLU A 199 3.42 -11.92 -6.37
CA GLU A 199 2.70 -10.65 -6.24
C GLU A 199 3.55 -9.47 -6.75
N ALA A 200 4.81 -9.42 -6.33
CA ALA A 200 5.73 -8.36 -6.73
C ALA A 200 5.96 -8.35 -8.24
N ILE A 201 6.21 -9.50 -8.85
CA ILE A 201 6.42 -9.63 -10.30
C ILE A 201 5.17 -9.24 -11.09
N LYS A 202 3.98 -9.62 -10.59
CA LYS A 202 2.71 -9.37 -11.28
C LYS A 202 2.31 -7.90 -11.27
N LEU A 203 2.62 -7.18 -10.19
CA LEU A 203 2.07 -5.85 -9.93
C LEU A 203 3.08 -4.71 -10.12
N ALA A 204 4.36 -4.96 -9.90
CA ALA A 204 5.34 -3.89 -9.78
C ALA A 204 5.84 -3.35 -11.14
N ASP A 205 5.95 -2.03 -11.22
CA ASP A 205 6.86 -1.38 -12.17
C ASP A 205 8.31 -1.53 -11.68
N ARG A 206 8.57 -1.30 -10.37
CA ARG A 206 9.87 -1.53 -9.73
C ARG A 206 9.72 -2.19 -8.37
N ILE A 207 10.69 -3.04 -8.07
CA ILE A 207 10.78 -3.81 -6.83
C ILE A 207 12.00 -3.34 -6.04
N CYS A 208 11.80 -3.01 -4.78
CA CYS A 208 12.84 -2.74 -3.80
C CYS A 208 12.97 -3.94 -2.86
N LEU A 209 13.99 -4.75 -3.05
CA LEU A 209 14.30 -5.87 -2.17
C LEU A 209 15.10 -5.38 -0.96
N MET A 210 14.54 -5.62 0.22
CA MET A 210 15.12 -5.20 1.50
C MET A 210 15.59 -6.40 2.33
N GLN A 211 16.72 -6.23 3.02
CA GLN A 211 17.23 -7.15 4.02
C GLN A 211 17.88 -6.37 5.15
N ASP A 212 17.66 -6.78 6.41
CA ASP A 212 18.30 -6.22 7.61
C ASP A 212 18.29 -4.68 7.70
N GLY A 213 17.18 -4.07 7.25
CA GLY A 213 16.96 -2.63 7.27
C GLY A 213 17.70 -1.87 6.16
N GLN A 214 18.15 -2.54 5.10
CA GLN A 214 18.84 -1.94 3.96
C GLN A 214 18.20 -2.34 2.64
N VAL A 215 18.39 -1.53 1.60
CA VAL A 215 18.08 -1.90 0.22
C VAL A 215 19.19 -2.79 -0.31
N VAL A 216 18.85 -3.99 -0.75
CA VAL A 216 19.79 -4.93 -1.37
C VAL A 216 19.82 -4.75 -2.89
N GLN A 217 18.65 -4.64 -3.49
CA GLN A 217 18.52 -4.34 -4.92
C GLN A 217 17.22 -3.58 -5.17
N LEU A 218 17.27 -2.65 -6.12
CA LEU A 218 16.16 -1.90 -6.64
C LEU A 218 16.20 -1.97 -8.17
N GLY A 219 15.09 -2.34 -8.80
CA GLY A 219 14.98 -2.43 -10.25
C GLY A 219 13.63 -2.97 -10.71
N THR A 220 13.46 -3.13 -12.00
CA THR A 220 12.29 -3.79 -12.58
C THR A 220 12.28 -5.30 -12.23
N PRO A 221 11.12 -5.97 -12.32
CA PRO A 221 11.05 -7.42 -12.15
C PRO A 221 12.04 -8.19 -13.01
N ASP A 222 12.24 -7.76 -14.27
CA ASP A 222 13.18 -8.39 -15.21
C ASP A 222 14.65 -8.17 -14.82
N GLU A 223 15.00 -6.99 -14.34
CA GLU A 223 16.35 -6.70 -13.82
C GLU A 223 16.69 -7.58 -12.62
N LEU A 224 15.78 -7.71 -11.66
CA LEU A 224 15.99 -8.56 -10.49
C LEU A 224 16.17 -10.03 -10.89
N ARG A 225 15.39 -10.51 -11.88
CA ARG A 225 15.45 -11.90 -12.36
C ARG A 225 16.71 -12.20 -13.14
N ASN A 226 17.11 -11.31 -14.06
CA ASN A 226 18.19 -11.55 -15.02
C ASN A 226 19.55 -11.06 -14.53
N GLN A 227 19.59 -10.09 -13.60
CA GLN A 227 20.79 -9.46 -13.09
C GLN A 227 20.75 -9.35 -11.55
N PRO A 228 20.62 -10.48 -10.81
CA PRO A 228 20.62 -10.44 -9.35
C PRO A 228 21.92 -9.88 -8.80
N ALA A 229 21.84 -8.91 -7.89
CA ALA A 229 23.00 -8.22 -7.33
C ALA A 229 23.92 -9.14 -6.50
N ASN A 230 23.38 -10.21 -5.93
CA ASN A 230 24.11 -11.20 -5.15
C ASN A 230 23.34 -12.52 -5.03
N ASP A 231 23.95 -13.52 -4.36
CA ASP A 231 23.33 -14.84 -4.18
C ASP A 231 22.05 -14.80 -3.36
N PHE A 232 21.92 -13.90 -2.39
CA PHE A 232 20.68 -13.73 -1.62
C PHE A 232 19.51 -13.34 -2.55
N VAL A 233 19.69 -12.36 -3.43
CA VAL A 233 18.67 -11.96 -4.40
C VAL A 233 18.29 -13.14 -5.30
N LYS A 234 19.29 -13.85 -5.82
CA LYS A 234 19.11 -15.02 -6.68
C LYS A 234 18.31 -16.14 -6.00
N GLU A 235 18.61 -16.43 -4.74
CA GLU A 235 17.88 -17.43 -3.95
C GLU A 235 16.47 -16.95 -3.59
N PHE A 236 16.33 -15.70 -3.21
CA PHE A 236 15.05 -15.12 -2.82
C PHE A 236 14.03 -15.18 -3.97
N ILE A 237 14.47 -14.90 -5.21
CA ILE A 237 13.63 -15.00 -6.40
C ILE A 237 13.27 -16.46 -6.70
N LYS A 238 14.22 -17.40 -6.59
CA LYS A 238 14.00 -18.83 -6.88
C LYS A 238 13.06 -19.52 -5.89
N THR A 239 13.17 -19.18 -4.61
CA THR A 239 12.44 -19.90 -3.55
C THR A 239 11.03 -19.36 -3.33
N ARG A 240 10.73 -18.18 -3.85
CA ARG A 240 9.44 -17.48 -3.64
C ARG A 240 8.75 -17.01 -4.92
N GLY A 241 9.40 -17.14 -6.07
CA GLY A 241 8.79 -17.09 -7.39
C GLY A 241 8.56 -18.53 -7.83
N GLY A 242 7.32 -18.99 -7.85
CA GLY A 242 6.95 -20.31 -8.33
C GLY A 242 7.51 -20.55 -9.73
N ALA A 243 7.97 -21.77 -9.98
CA ALA A 243 8.52 -22.23 -11.25
C ALA A 243 7.53 -22.08 -12.41
#